data_dd2ec7736333dc62a336587acffed90a
#
_entry.id   dd2ec7736333dc62a336587acffed90a
#
_cell.length_a   1.000
_cell.length_b   1.000
_cell.length_c   1.000
_cell.angle_alpha   90.00
_cell.angle_beta   90.00
_cell.angle_gamma   90.00
#
_symmetry.space_group_name_H-M   'P 1'
#
loop_
_entity.id
_entity.type
_entity.pdbx_description
1 polymer ?
#
loop_
_entity_poly.entity_id
_entity_poly.type
_entity_poly.pdbx_seq_one_letter_code
_entity_poly.pdbx_strand_id
1 'polypeptide(L)'
;MTNKLNVLIVEDDENDSDALIAEINAKSDRLCLAGALKSSDAALAFIRSHNPHAVILDLELQDGMGDGLDLLSKLQSTVLCRKPYIIVNTNSTSKVAGKSAKKMGADYAFAKWQKGYSPKTVINHLLLVMPEILGCEEEALATLTEDQLQNKMRDFMQDEFNKLGVSVKNKGYNYLVDAVIMAANGENGNWAKAIGEKTGKKEDSVTNAMKYAIKNTWTNADINNLQKYYTAVLRKDKTEPTILEFVIYYKQKLINYLNK
;
A
#
# COMPACT_ATOMS: atom_id res chain seq x y z
N MET A 1 -16.15 -4.67 -10.24
CA MET A 1 -15.11 -5.62 -9.79
C MET A 1 -15.31 -5.80 -8.29
N THR A 2 -15.46 -7.01 -7.80
CA THR A 2 -15.62 -7.26 -6.35
C THR A 2 -14.33 -6.87 -5.64
N ASN A 3 -14.40 -5.86 -4.78
CA ASN A 3 -13.26 -5.41 -3.98
C ASN A 3 -12.93 -6.55 -2.99
N LYS A 4 -11.78 -7.21 -3.17
CA LYS A 4 -11.33 -8.27 -2.26
C LYS A 4 -10.56 -7.65 -1.10
N LEU A 5 -10.74 -8.23 0.09
CA LEU A 5 -9.98 -7.83 1.27
C LEU A 5 -8.58 -8.46 1.23
N ASN A 6 -7.53 -7.64 1.20
CA ASN A 6 -6.14 -8.10 1.26
C ASN A 6 -5.76 -8.38 2.71
N VAL A 7 -5.40 -9.63 3.03
CA VAL A 7 -5.11 -10.10 4.38
C VAL A 7 -3.64 -10.50 4.51
N LEU A 8 -2.97 -9.94 5.50
CA LEU A 8 -1.63 -10.37 5.92
C LEU A 8 -1.77 -11.31 7.12
N ILE A 9 -1.05 -12.43 7.11
CA ILE A 9 -0.89 -13.33 8.25
C ILE A 9 0.49 -13.06 8.86
N VAL A 10 0.57 -12.96 10.18
CA VAL A 10 1.81 -12.86 10.96
C VAL A 10 1.75 -13.95 12.02
N GLU A 11 2.37 -15.08 11.72
CA GLU A 11 2.29 -16.33 12.49
C GLU A 11 3.57 -17.14 12.22
N ASP A 12 4.28 -17.57 13.26
CA ASP A 12 5.51 -18.34 13.13
C ASP A 12 5.27 -19.85 13.11
N ASP A 13 4.17 -20.34 13.70
CA ASP A 13 3.75 -21.75 13.56
C ASP A 13 3.21 -22.02 12.15
N GLU A 14 3.87 -22.93 11.44
CA GLU A 14 3.51 -23.28 10.06
C GLU A 14 2.11 -23.93 9.95
N ASN A 15 1.71 -24.76 10.92
CA ASN A 15 0.41 -25.43 10.87
C ASN A 15 -0.74 -24.42 11.06
N ASP A 16 -0.57 -23.48 11.99
CA ASP A 16 -1.56 -22.42 12.24
C ASP A 16 -1.64 -21.46 11.04
N SER A 17 -0.48 -21.09 10.48
CA SER A 17 -0.39 -20.28 9.27
C SER A 17 -1.07 -20.95 8.08
N ASP A 18 -0.74 -22.22 7.79
CA ASP A 18 -1.30 -22.99 6.68
C ASP A 18 -2.82 -23.17 6.81
N ALA A 19 -3.31 -23.39 8.04
CA ALA A 19 -4.74 -23.50 8.31
C ALA A 19 -5.49 -22.19 8.01
N LEU A 20 -4.93 -21.04 8.35
CA LEU A 20 -5.48 -19.71 8.01
C LEU A 20 -5.41 -19.46 6.50
N ILE A 21 -4.31 -19.81 5.84
CA ILE A 21 -4.13 -19.70 4.39
C ILE A 21 -5.19 -20.53 3.65
N ALA A 22 -5.42 -21.75 4.09
CA ALA A 22 -6.42 -22.62 3.50
C ALA A 22 -7.83 -22.00 3.57
N GLU A 23 -8.21 -21.43 4.71
CA GLU A 23 -9.50 -20.77 4.89
C GLU A 23 -9.63 -19.47 4.05
N ILE A 24 -8.56 -18.68 3.91
CA ILE A 24 -8.54 -17.49 3.03
C ILE A 24 -8.73 -17.94 1.57
N ASN A 25 -8.01 -18.97 1.12
CA ASN A 25 -8.09 -19.48 -0.23
C ASN A 25 -9.48 -20.08 -0.55
N ALA A 26 -10.12 -20.70 0.44
CA ALA A 26 -11.49 -21.17 0.31
C ALA A 26 -12.53 -20.03 0.09
N LYS A 27 -12.13 -18.78 0.34
CA LYS A 27 -12.92 -17.56 0.14
C LYS A 27 -12.25 -16.60 -0.85
N SER A 28 -11.55 -17.16 -1.82
CA SER A 28 -10.77 -16.39 -2.83
C SER A 28 -11.63 -15.49 -3.74
N ASP A 29 -12.94 -15.61 -3.71
CA ASP A 29 -13.88 -14.67 -4.32
C ASP A 29 -13.96 -13.32 -3.57
N ARG A 30 -13.72 -13.32 -2.24
CA ARG A 30 -13.84 -12.16 -1.35
C ARG A 30 -12.55 -11.76 -0.67
N LEU A 31 -11.64 -12.70 -0.42
CA LEU A 31 -10.36 -12.49 0.27
C LEU A 31 -9.19 -12.73 -0.67
N CYS A 32 -8.08 -12.03 -0.40
CA CYS A 32 -6.80 -12.23 -1.06
C CYS A 32 -5.71 -12.32 0.00
N LEU A 33 -4.91 -13.39 -0.02
CA LEU A 33 -3.72 -13.47 0.81
C LEU A 33 -2.67 -12.50 0.28
N ALA A 34 -2.37 -11.45 1.06
CA ALA A 34 -1.33 -10.48 0.71
C ALA A 34 0.07 -11.00 1.04
N GLY A 35 0.19 -11.81 2.10
CA GLY A 35 1.44 -12.44 2.53
C GLY A 35 1.25 -13.23 3.81
N ALA A 36 2.24 -14.09 4.12
CA ALA A 36 2.36 -14.79 5.39
C ALA A 36 3.79 -14.59 5.89
N LEU A 37 3.96 -14.07 7.09
CA LEU A 37 5.24 -13.66 7.65
C LEU A 37 5.38 -14.21 9.07
N LYS A 38 6.63 -14.48 9.50
CA LYS A 38 6.92 -15.11 10.79
C LYS A 38 7.43 -14.14 11.84
N SER A 39 7.79 -12.92 11.48
CA SER A 39 8.39 -11.96 12.41
C SER A 39 7.74 -10.60 12.37
N SER A 40 7.78 -9.89 13.52
CA SER A 40 7.21 -8.55 13.70
C SER A 40 7.88 -7.51 12.80
N ASP A 41 9.21 -7.58 12.61
CA ASP A 41 9.94 -6.61 11.79
C ASP A 41 9.62 -6.76 10.29
N ALA A 42 9.55 -8.01 9.80
CA ALA A 42 9.12 -8.27 8.43
C ALA A 42 7.67 -7.82 8.19
N ALA A 43 6.80 -8.05 9.19
CA ALA A 43 5.41 -7.61 9.13
C ALA A 43 5.29 -6.09 9.08
N LEU A 44 6.04 -5.35 9.90
CA LEU A 44 6.04 -3.88 9.89
C LEU A 44 6.49 -3.33 8.52
N ALA A 45 7.58 -3.87 7.96
CA ALA A 45 8.07 -3.48 6.65
C ALA A 45 7.04 -3.76 5.55
N PHE A 46 6.38 -4.93 5.61
CA PHE A 46 5.36 -5.31 4.66
C PHE A 46 4.12 -4.41 4.75
N ILE A 47 3.62 -4.15 5.96
CA ILE A 47 2.45 -3.28 6.17
C ILE A 47 2.70 -1.89 5.59
N ARG A 48 3.90 -1.32 5.80
CA ARG A 48 4.28 -0.01 5.25
C ARG A 48 4.34 0.03 3.72
N SER A 49 4.74 -1.07 3.08
CA SER A 49 4.96 -1.11 1.63
C SER A 49 3.76 -1.62 0.83
N HIS A 50 2.89 -2.44 1.43
CA HIS A 50 1.79 -3.10 0.73
C HIS A 50 0.40 -2.70 1.21
N ASN A 51 0.30 -1.98 2.35
CA ASN A 51 -0.96 -1.47 2.91
C ASN A 51 -2.09 -2.52 2.94
N PRO A 52 -1.93 -3.69 3.61
CA PRO A 52 -2.97 -4.70 3.68
C PRO A 52 -4.23 -4.13 4.37
N HIS A 53 -5.40 -4.63 3.99
CA HIS A 53 -6.68 -4.24 4.59
C HIS A 53 -6.82 -4.78 6.02
N ALA A 54 -6.35 -6.02 6.24
CA ALA A 54 -6.40 -6.67 7.54
C ALA A 54 -5.10 -7.41 7.84
N VAL A 55 -4.81 -7.55 9.13
CA VAL A 55 -3.68 -8.32 9.65
C VAL A 55 -4.22 -9.32 10.68
N ILE A 56 -3.92 -10.61 10.49
CA ILE A 56 -4.11 -11.65 11.52
C ILE A 56 -2.75 -11.83 12.18
N LEU A 57 -2.67 -11.55 13.48
CA LEU A 57 -1.42 -11.42 14.22
C LEU A 57 -1.39 -12.39 15.40
N ASP A 58 -0.41 -13.29 15.45
CA ASP A 58 -0.06 -13.96 16.71
C ASP A 58 0.75 -13.02 17.61
N LEU A 59 0.53 -13.13 18.92
CA LEU A 59 1.31 -12.39 19.91
C LEU A 59 2.60 -13.10 20.30
N GLU A 60 2.66 -14.42 20.16
CA GLU A 60 3.77 -15.25 20.60
C GLU A 60 4.71 -15.62 19.44
N LEU A 61 5.23 -14.59 18.73
CA LEU A 61 6.20 -14.79 17.64
C LEU A 61 7.59 -15.10 18.21
N GLN A 62 8.17 -16.20 17.79
CA GLN A 62 9.50 -16.65 18.25
C GLN A 62 10.63 -16.21 17.29
N ASP A 63 10.29 -15.92 16.03
CA ASP A 63 11.23 -15.51 14.99
C ASP A 63 11.37 -13.99 14.94
N GLY A 64 12.39 -13.42 15.57
CA GLY A 64 12.74 -12.02 15.45
C GLY A 64 13.06 -11.31 16.77
N MET A 65 13.31 -10.00 16.70
CA MET A 65 13.65 -9.15 17.84
C MET A 65 12.42 -8.51 18.53
N GLY A 66 11.22 -9.05 18.31
CA GLY A 66 10.00 -8.53 18.92
C GLY A 66 8.82 -9.48 18.76
N ASP A 67 7.90 -9.45 19.72
CA ASP A 67 6.65 -10.19 19.71
C ASP A 67 5.52 -9.42 18.99
N GLY A 68 4.32 -9.99 18.97
CA GLY A 68 3.17 -9.34 18.36
C GLY A 68 2.74 -8.04 19.07
N LEU A 69 3.01 -7.90 20.38
CA LEU A 69 2.75 -6.66 21.10
C LEU A 69 3.73 -5.55 20.70
N ASP A 70 4.99 -5.90 20.42
CA ASP A 70 5.98 -4.97 19.87
C ASP A 70 5.55 -4.44 18.51
N LEU A 71 5.06 -5.32 17.62
CA LEU A 71 4.48 -4.89 16.34
C LEU A 71 3.33 -3.90 16.52
N LEU A 72 2.38 -4.18 17.42
CA LEU A 72 1.27 -3.28 17.71
C LEU A 72 1.75 -1.92 18.21
N SER A 73 2.76 -1.90 19.11
CA SER A 73 3.36 -0.67 19.62
C SER A 73 4.02 0.15 18.51
N LYS A 74 4.79 -0.51 17.64
CA LYS A 74 5.43 0.13 16.48
C LYS A 74 4.40 0.70 15.50
N LEU A 75 3.30 -0.01 15.25
CA LEU A 75 2.23 0.45 14.36
C LEU A 75 1.53 1.70 14.88
N GLN A 76 1.36 1.85 16.21
CA GLN A 76 0.79 3.08 16.79
C GLN A 76 1.63 4.33 16.53
N SER A 77 2.95 4.18 16.50
CA SER A 77 3.89 5.28 16.27
C SER A 77 4.26 5.49 14.80
N THR A 78 3.80 4.60 13.91
CA THR A 78 4.11 4.64 12.48
C THR A 78 3.03 5.36 11.70
N VAL A 79 3.42 6.32 10.87
CA VAL A 79 2.51 6.92 9.90
C VAL A 79 2.27 5.94 8.76
N LEU A 80 1.04 5.47 8.64
CA LEU A 80 0.58 4.55 7.60
C LEU A 80 -0.38 5.26 6.66
N CYS A 81 -0.34 4.92 5.37
CA CYS A 81 -1.33 5.39 4.41
C CYS A 81 -2.76 4.96 4.79
N ARG A 82 -2.85 3.75 5.39
CA ARG A 82 -4.05 3.19 5.97
C ARG A 82 -3.69 2.35 7.17
N LYS A 83 -4.47 2.47 8.25
CA LYS A 83 -4.38 1.57 9.39
C LYS A 83 -5.10 0.26 9.03
N PRO A 84 -4.43 -0.89 9.03
CA PRO A 84 -5.10 -2.17 8.81
C PRO A 84 -6.03 -2.52 9.96
N TYR A 85 -7.11 -3.27 9.68
CA TYR A 85 -7.90 -3.92 10.71
C TYR A 85 -7.09 -5.07 11.33
N ILE A 86 -6.83 -5.02 12.62
CA ILE A 86 -5.91 -5.94 13.29
C ILE A 86 -6.70 -6.94 14.14
N ILE A 87 -6.61 -8.23 13.76
CA ILE A 87 -7.11 -9.35 14.54
C ILE A 87 -5.92 -10.02 15.23
N VAL A 88 -5.92 -10.01 16.55
CA VAL A 88 -5.00 -10.83 17.34
C VAL A 88 -5.56 -12.25 17.42
N ASN A 89 -4.72 -13.25 17.14
CA ASN A 89 -5.04 -14.68 17.13
C ASN A 89 -3.98 -15.46 17.89
N THR A 90 -4.15 -15.63 19.22
CA THR A 90 -3.07 -16.05 20.10
C THR A 90 -3.42 -17.25 20.98
N ASN A 91 -2.41 -18.07 21.27
CA ASN A 91 -2.49 -19.15 22.27
C ASN A 91 -2.33 -18.65 23.71
N SER A 92 -1.94 -17.38 23.91
CA SER A 92 -1.73 -16.85 25.26
C SER A 92 -2.96 -16.99 26.14
N THR A 93 -2.82 -17.68 27.27
CA THR A 93 -3.87 -17.81 28.27
C THR A 93 -4.00 -16.57 29.14
N SER A 94 -3.14 -15.60 28.98
CA SER A 94 -3.13 -14.36 29.75
C SER A 94 -4.28 -13.44 29.34
N LYS A 95 -5.26 -13.26 30.21
CA LYS A 95 -6.32 -12.25 30.03
C LYS A 95 -5.77 -10.83 29.90
N VAL A 96 -4.54 -10.60 30.39
CA VAL A 96 -3.87 -9.30 30.32
C VAL A 96 -3.36 -9.07 28.90
N ALA A 97 -2.82 -10.10 28.22
CA ALA A 97 -2.29 -9.98 26.85
C ALA A 97 -3.37 -9.50 25.86
N GLY A 98 -4.55 -10.11 25.86
CA GLY A 98 -5.65 -9.69 25.00
C GLY A 98 -6.17 -8.28 25.29
N LYS A 99 -6.20 -7.87 26.57
CA LYS A 99 -6.58 -6.49 26.96
C LYS A 99 -5.50 -5.48 26.54
N SER A 100 -4.24 -5.85 26.70
CA SER A 100 -3.11 -5.02 26.27
C SER A 100 -3.09 -4.84 24.76
N ALA A 101 -3.28 -5.91 24.00
CA ALA A 101 -3.37 -5.86 22.55
C ALA A 101 -4.47 -4.89 22.06
N LYS A 102 -5.66 -4.93 22.68
CA LYS A 102 -6.74 -3.97 22.38
C LYS A 102 -6.36 -2.53 22.70
N LYS A 103 -5.70 -2.29 23.84
CA LYS A 103 -5.20 -0.94 24.18
C LYS A 103 -4.13 -0.46 23.22
N MET A 104 -3.37 -1.39 22.65
CA MET A 104 -2.33 -1.13 21.67
C MET A 104 -2.86 -1.12 20.22
N GLY A 105 -4.18 -1.09 20.03
CA GLY A 105 -4.81 -0.83 18.75
C GLY A 105 -5.22 -2.06 17.95
N ALA A 106 -5.26 -3.25 18.56
CA ALA A 106 -5.94 -4.39 17.96
C ALA A 106 -7.46 -4.19 17.99
N ASP A 107 -8.11 -4.43 16.86
CA ASP A 107 -9.56 -4.23 16.71
C ASP A 107 -10.33 -5.43 17.29
N TYR A 108 -9.80 -6.64 17.12
CA TYR A 108 -10.39 -7.86 17.69
C TYR A 108 -9.32 -8.82 18.20
N ALA A 109 -9.71 -9.77 19.08
CA ALA A 109 -8.81 -10.78 19.60
C ALA A 109 -9.52 -12.12 19.75
N PHE A 110 -8.92 -13.16 19.17
CA PHE A 110 -9.29 -14.56 19.38
C PHE A 110 -8.25 -15.25 20.26
N ALA A 111 -8.71 -16.10 21.17
CA ALA A 111 -7.87 -17.02 21.93
C ALA A 111 -7.98 -18.41 21.33
N LYS A 112 -6.88 -18.95 20.81
CA LYS A 112 -6.86 -20.25 20.11
C LYS A 112 -7.30 -21.43 21.00
N TRP A 113 -7.11 -21.31 22.32
CA TRP A 113 -7.55 -22.30 23.32
C TRP A 113 -9.03 -22.25 23.67
N GLN A 114 -9.76 -21.22 23.26
CA GLN A 114 -11.15 -21.03 23.63
C GLN A 114 -12.06 -22.03 22.90
N LYS A 115 -13.04 -22.58 23.63
CA LYS A 115 -14.03 -23.49 23.03
C LYS A 115 -14.76 -22.80 21.87
N GLY A 116 -14.76 -23.46 20.71
CA GLY A 116 -15.37 -22.94 19.49
C GLY A 116 -14.42 -22.13 18.60
N TYR A 117 -13.15 -21.98 19.00
CA TYR A 117 -12.13 -21.43 18.11
C TYR A 117 -11.84 -22.38 16.94
N SER A 118 -11.67 -21.79 15.79
CA SER A 118 -11.10 -22.43 14.59
C SER A 118 -10.58 -21.32 13.65
N PRO A 119 -9.63 -21.61 12.75
CA PRO A 119 -9.22 -20.67 11.69
C PRO A 119 -10.42 -20.13 10.90
N LYS A 120 -11.39 -20.99 10.62
CA LYS A 120 -12.65 -20.61 9.96
C LYS A 120 -13.42 -19.53 10.73
N THR A 121 -13.40 -19.56 12.07
CA THR A 121 -14.07 -18.53 12.89
C THR A 121 -13.43 -17.17 12.71
N VAL A 122 -12.10 -17.13 12.63
CA VAL A 122 -11.33 -15.90 12.36
C VAL A 122 -11.69 -15.33 10.98
N ILE A 123 -11.70 -16.17 9.97
CA ILE A 123 -12.03 -15.78 8.60
C ILE A 123 -13.50 -15.35 8.46
N ASN A 124 -14.43 -16.02 9.13
CA ASN A 124 -15.83 -15.58 9.16
C ASN A 124 -16.01 -14.22 9.82
N HIS A 125 -15.22 -13.91 10.86
CA HIS A 125 -15.22 -12.58 11.47
C HIS A 125 -14.72 -11.52 10.48
N LEU A 126 -13.63 -11.78 9.74
CA LEU A 126 -13.16 -10.87 8.68
C LEU A 126 -14.23 -10.62 7.61
N LEU A 127 -14.94 -11.67 7.18
CA LEU A 127 -16.02 -11.54 6.20
C LEU A 127 -17.19 -10.71 6.74
N LEU A 128 -17.47 -10.79 8.05
CA LEU A 128 -18.53 -10.01 8.70
C LEU A 128 -18.19 -8.51 8.72
N VAL A 129 -16.94 -8.17 9.07
CA VAL A 129 -16.50 -6.77 9.18
C VAL A 129 -15.97 -6.20 7.85
N MET A 130 -15.85 -7.03 6.82
CA MET A 130 -15.34 -6.62 5.50
C MET A 130 -16.07 -5.39 4.92
N PRO A 131 -17.41 -5.25 4.98
CA PRO A 131 -18.08 -4.06 4.48
C PRO A 131 -17.63 -2.78 5.19
N GLU A 132 -17.39 -2.85 6.50
CA GLU A 132 -16.91 -1.70 7.29
C GLU A 132 -15.46 -1.35 6.93
N ILE A 133 -14.60 -2.37 6.77
CA ILE A 133 -13.20 -2.15 6.39
C ILE A 133 -13.09 -1.53 5.01
N LEU A 134 -13.88 -2.00 4.04
CA LEU A 134 -13.89 -1.48 2.67
C LEU A 134 -14.71 -0.20 2.55
N GLY A 135 -15.81 -0.07 3.29
CA GLY A 135 -16.68 1.10 3.29
C GLY A 135 -16.04 2.34 3.90
N CYS A 136 -15.20 2.17 4.93
CA CYS A 136 -14.39 3.26 5.47
C CYS A 136 -13.43 3.87 4.44
N GLU A 137 -13.07 3.13 3.39
CA GLU A 137 -12.25 3.67 2.29
C GLU A 137 -13.06 4.57 1.36
N GLU A 138 -14.27 4.16 1.01
CA GLU A 138 -15.17 4.97 0.17
C GLU A 138 -15.63 6.23 0.91
N GLU A 139 -15.98 6.11 2.21
CA GLU A 139 -16.34 7.26 3.04
C GLU A 139 -15.13 8.18 3.31
N ALA A 140 -13.95 7.64 3.57
CA ALA A 140 -12.74 8.44 3.79
C ALA A 140 -12.31 9.20 2.52
N LEU A 141 -12.49 8.64 1.33
CA LEU A 141 -12.27 9.37 0.07
C LEU A 141 -13.39 10.39 -0.19
N ALA A 142 -14.65 10.04 0.07
CA ALA A 142 -15.80 10.93 -0.14
C ALA A 142 -15.85 12.12 0.83
N THR A 143 -15.18 12.02 1.99
CA THR A 143 -15.08 13.10 2.99
C THR A 143 -13.84 13.99 2.84
N LEU A 144 -12.88 13.60 1.98
CA LEU A 144 -11.71 14.44 1.72
C LEU A 144 -12.12 15.70 0.96
N THR A 145 -11.65 16.85 1.43
CA THR A 145 -11.71 18.08 0.61
C THR A 145 -10.85 17.89 -0.65
N GLU A 146 -11.15 18.66 -1.69
CA GLU A 146 -10.39 18.60 -2.94
C GLU A 146 -8.88 18.79 -2.71
N ASP A 147 -8.51 19.72 -1.82
CA ASP A 147 -7.12 19.95 -1.43
C ASP A 147 -6.49 18.74 -0.72
N GLN A 148 -7.23 18.06 0.16
CA GLN A 148 -6.74 16.86 0.86
C GLN A 148 -6.55 15.69 -0.11
N LEU A 149 -7.46 15.52 -1.07
CA LEU A 149 -7.32 14.52 -2.12
C LEU A 149 -6.10 14.82 -3.01
N GLN A 150 -5.91 16.06 -3.42
CA GLN A 150 -4.76 16.50 -4.21
C GLN A 150 -3.43 16.23 -3.47
N ASN A 151 -3.37 16.53 -2.18
CA ASN A 151 -2.20 16.25 -1.35
C ASN A 151 -1.94 14.74 -1.26
N LYS A 152 -2.96 13.93 -1.01
CA LYS A 152 -2.85 12.45 -0.96
C LYS A 152 -2.33 11.87 -2.28
N MET A 153 -2.83 12.37 -3.41
CA MET A 153 -2.36 11.98 -4.74
C MET A 153 -0.88 12.36 -4.94
N ARG A 154 -0.50 13.54 -4.50
CA ARG A 154 0.88 14.06 -4.60
C ARG A 154 1.83 13.24 -3.75
N ASP A 155 1.49 12.95 -2.51
CA ASP A 155 2.32 12.16 -1.58
C ASP A 155 2.55 10.75 -2.13
N PHE A 156 1.51 10.10 -2.64
CA PHE A 156 1.63 8.78 -3.29
C PHE A 156 2.57 8.84 -4.50
N MET A 157 2.43 9.85 -5.36
CA MET A 157 3.28 9.97 -6.55
C MET A 157 4.74 10.25 -6.18
N GLN A 158 4.97 11.05 -5.14
CA GLN A 158 6.32 11.32 -4.64
C GLN A 158 6.99 10.06 -4.10
N ASP A 159 6.24 9.23 -3.35
CA ASP A 159 6.74 7.95 -2.84
C ASP A 159 7.09 6.99 -3.99
N GLU A 160 6.22 6.85 -4.99
CA GLU A 160 6.48 6.02 -6.17
C GLU A 160 7.70 6.50 -6.99
N PHE A 161 7.86 7.81 -7.16
CA PHE A 161 8.99 8.37 -7.87
C PHE A 161 10.29 8.22 -7.09
N ASN A 162 10.24 8.33 -5.76
CA ASN A 162 11.40 8.09 -4.89
C ASN A 162 11.86 6.62 -4.97
N LYS A 163 10.91 5.67 -4.95
CA LYS A 163 11.20 4.24 -5.14
C LYS A 163 11.86 3.95 -6.49
N LEU A 164 11.41 4.62 -7.55
CA LEU A 164 12.01 4.50 -8.88
C LEU A 164 13.41 5.12 -8.96
N GLY A 165 13.72 6.09 -8.10
CA GLY A 165 14.97 6.83 -8.10
C GLY A 165 14.90 8.14 -8.92
N VAL A 166 13.70 8.70 -9.13
CA VAL A 166 13.56 10.03 -9.75
C VAL A 166 14.10 11.09 -8.80
N SER A 167 15.10 11.85 -9.22
CA SER A 167 15.72 12.85 -8.37
C SER A 167 14.80 14.05 -8.13
N VAL A 168 14.47 14.32 -6.87
CA VAL A 168 13.70 15.52 -6.45
C VAL A 168 14.37 16.84 -6.78
N LYS A 169 15.70 16.84 -7.02
CA LYS A 169 16.45 18.02 -7.44
C LYS A 169 16.15 18.45 -8.87
N ASN A 170 15.59 17.56 -9.69
CA ASN A 170 15.23 17.85 -11.06
C ASN A 170 13.94 18.70 -11.11
N LYS A 171 13.97 19.84 -11.79
CA LYS A 171 12.77 20.68 -11.97
C LYS A 171 11.60 19.90 -12.60
N GLY A 172 11.89 18.93 -13.46
CA GLY A 172 10.90 18.06 -14.09
C GLY A 172 10.19 17.09 -13.15
N TYR A 173 10.73 16.86 -11.94
CA TYR A 173 10.10 15.96 -10.95
C TYR A 173 8.67 16.40 -10.61
N ASN A 174 8.50 17.64 -10.17
CA ASN A 174 7.18 18.17 -9.82
C ASN A 174 6.26 18.26 -11.05
N TYR A 175 6.80 18.59 -12.23
CA TYR A 175 6.01 18.64 -13.46
C TYR A 175 5.49 17.26 -13.85
N LEU A 176 6.27 16.19 -13.65
CA LEU A 176 5.81 14.81 -13.87
C LEU A 176 4.74 14.41 -12.85
N VAL A 177 4.87 14.79 -11.57
CA VAL A 177 3.83 14.58 -10.55
C VAL A 177 2.54 15.27 -10.96
N ASP A 178 2.61 16.56 -11.32
CA ASP A 178 1.45 17.33 -11.76
C ASP A 178 0.80 16.72 -13.01
N ALA A 179 1.59 16.31 -14.01
CA ALA A 179 1.09 15.70 -15.23
C ALA A 179 0.34 14.38 -14.96
N VAL A 180 0.85 13.54 -14.04
CA VAL A 180 0.17 12.30 -13.65
C VAL A 180 -1.17 12.58 -12.96
N ILE A 181 -1.19 13.55 -12.03
CA ILE A 181 -2.41 13.94 -11.32
C ILE A 181 -3.45 14.51 -12.28
N MET A 182 -3.06 15.42 -13.17
CA MET A 182 -3.95 15.97 -14.21
C MET A 182 -4.52 14.87 -15.11
N ALA A 183 -3.66 13.92 -15.53
CA ALA A 183 -4.10 12.78 -16.31
C ALA A 183 -5.08 11.89 -15.54
N ALA A 184 -4.88 11.68 -14.23
CA ALA A 184 -5.78 10.89 -13.37
C ALA A 184 -7.14 11.58 -13.20
N ASN A 185 -7.17 12.90 -13.14
CA ASN A 185 -8.39 13.72 -13.09
C ASN A 185 -9.14 13.78 -14.45
N GLY A 186 -8.65 13.06 -15.46
CA GLY A 186 -9.31 13.01 -16.78
C GLY A 186 -8.93 14.15 -17.71
N GLU A 187 -7.96 14.98 -17.34
CA GLU A 187 -7.46 16.05 -18.20
C GLU A 187 -6.61 15.42 -19.33
N ASN A 188 -7.27 15.23 -20.48
CA ASN A 188 -6.62 14.72 -21.69
C ASN A 188 -6.12 15.90 -22.50
N GLY A 189 -4.81 16.01 -22.70
CA GLY A 189 -4.26 17.08 -23.51
C GLY A 189 -2.77 17.36 -23.30
N ASN A 190 -2.40 18.59 -23.60
CA ASN A 190 -1.02 19.03 -23.45
C ASN A 190 -0.75 19.47 -21.99
N TRP A 191 -0.40 18.50 -21.12
CA TRP A 191 -0.07 18.76 -19.72
C TRP A 191 1.07 19.78 -19.56
N ALA A 192 2.05 19.78 -20.48
CA ALA A 192 3.17 20.72 -20.44
C ALA A 192 2.70 22.16 -20.63
N LYS A 193 1.70 22.40 -21.50
CA LYS A 193 1.09 23.71 -21.67
C LYS A 193 0.35 24.15 -20.41
N ALA A 194 -0.52 23.31 -19.85
CA ALA A 194 -1.29 23.62 -18.66
C ALA A 194 -0.39 23.88 -17.44
N ILE A 195 0.66 23.06 -17.24
CA ILE A 195 1.66 23.28 -16.19
C ILE A 195 2.45 24.57 -16.43
N GLY A 196 2.77 24.86 -17.70
CA GLY A 196 3.44 26.09 -18.08
C GLY A 196 2.63 27.32 -17.73
N GLU A 197 1.36 27.36 -18.05
CA GLU A 197 0.42 28.44 -17.70
C GLU A 197 0.32 28.61 -16.17
N LYS A 198 0.18 27.50 -15.42
CA LYS A 198 0.12 27.52 -13.94
C LYS A 198 1.42 28.02 -13.28
N THR A 199 2.59 27.73 -13.88
CA THR A 199 3.89 28.03 -13.29
C THR A 199 4.60 29.24 -13.91
N GLY A 200 3.98 29.91 -14.88
CA GLY A 200 4.59 31.02 -15.61
C GLY A 200 5.78 30.60 -16.49
N LYS A 201 5.80 29.37 -16.97
CA LYS A 201 6.86 28.82 -17.81
C LYS A 201 6.37 28.52 -19.22
N LYS A 202 7.30 28.58 -20.20
CA LYS A 202 6.99 28.18 -21.57
C LYS A 202 6.80 26.66 -21.63
N GLU A 203 5.87 26.20 -22.45
CA GLU A 203 5.56 24.78 -22.69
C GLU A 203 6.82 23.95 -23.00
N ASP A 204 7.67 24.44 -23.89
CA ASP A 204 8.92 23.76 -24.25
C ASP A 204 9.86 23.57 -23.04
N SER A 205 9.90 24.58 -22.14
CA SER A 205 10.71 24.49 -20.93
C SER A 205 10.21 23.41 -19.98
N VAL A 206 8.89 23.27 -19.83
CA VAL A 206 8.25 22.22 -19.01
C VAL A 206 8.50 20.85 -19.65
N THR A 207 8.26 20.72 -20.96
CA THR A 207 8.48 19.50 -21.72
C THR A 207 9.92 19.01 -21.61
N ASN A 208 10.89 19.92 -21.81
CA ASN A 208 12.31 19.58 -21.73
C ASN A 208 12.73 19.19 -20.30
N ALA A 209 12.19 19.83 -19.28
CA ALA A 209 12.46 19.49 -17.89
C ALA A 209 11.91 18.07 -17.55
N MET A 210 10.70 17.73 -18.00
CA MET A 210 10.13 16.38 -17.82
C MET A 210 10.95 15.32 -18.56
N LYS A 211 11.31 15.54 -19.84
CA LYS A 211 12.19 14.64 -20.59
C LYS A 211 13.52 14.42 -19.90
N TYR A 212 14.13 15.50 -19.43
CA TYR A 212 15.40 15.42 -18.69
C TYR A 212 15.27 14.59 -17.41
N ALA A 213 14.20 14.79 -16.64
CA ALA A 213 13.98 14.02 -15.41
C ALA A 213 13.84 12.52 -15.68
N ILE A 214 13.09 12.13 -16.70
CA ILE A 214 12.96 10.74 -17.13
C ILE A 214 14.31 10.20 -17.56
N LYS A 215 14.98 10.85 -18.53
CA LYS A 215 16.27 10.41 -19.03
C LYS A 215 17.32 10.28 -17.91
N ASN A 216 17.41 11.27 -17.03
CA ASN A 216 18.32 11.22 -15.90
C ASN A 216 18.06 10.03 -14.97
N THR A 217 16.79 9.68 -14.75
CA THR A 217 16.40 8.51 -13.95
C THR A 217 16.88 7.22 -14.61
N TRP A 218 16.62 7.02 -15.90
CA TRP A 218 17.04 5.81 -16.62
C TRP A 218 18.56 5.69 -16.77
N THR A 219 19.28 6.81 -16.73
CA THR A 219 20.75 6.81 -16.81
C THR A 219 21.41 6.53 -15.45
N ASN A 220 20.82 6.98 -14.33
CA ASN A 220 21.51 7.01 -13.04
C ASN A 220 20.84 6.20 -11.92
N ALA A 221 19.60 5.75 -12.09
CA ALA A 221 18.93 4.94 -11.07
C ALA A 221 19.45 3.50 -11.09
N ASP A 222 19.31 2.81 -9.96
CA ASP A 222 19.60 1.39 -9.85
C ASP A 222 18.69 0.59 -10.79
N ILE A 223 19.29 -0.27 -11.60
CA ILE A 223 18.58 -1.10 -12.59
C ILE A 223 17.54 -2.03 -11.94
N ASN A 224 17.83 -2.51 -10.72
CA ASN A 224 16.89 -3.35 -9.97
C ASN A 224 15.65 -2.55 -9.57
N ASN A 225 15.82 -1.27 -9.20
CA ASN A 225 14.71 -0.38 -8.90
C ASN A 225 13.89 -0.08 -10.15
N LEU A 226 14.53 0.19 -11.29
CA LEU A 226 13.83 0.40 -12.55
C LEU A 226 12.98 -0.82 -12.93
N GLN A 227 13.55 -2.02 -12.87
CA GLN A 227 12.83 -3.26 -13.19
C GLN A 227 11.71 -3.58 -12.21
N LYS A 228 11.92 -3.29 -10.93
CA LYS A 228 10.94 -3.56 -9.87
C LYS A 228 9.77 -2.58 -9.87
N TYR A 229 10.02 -1.30 -10.08
CA TYR A 229 9.04 -0.24 -9.88
C TYR A 229 8.45 0.32 -11.18
N TYR A 230 9.08 0.08 -12.34
CA TYR A 230 8.54 0.38 -13.66
C TYR A 230 8.45 -0.90 -14.49
N THR A 231 7.30 -1.56 -14.41
CA THR A 231 7.05 -2.87 -15.04
C THR A 231 6.48 -2.78 -16.46
N ALA A 232 6.31 -1.56 -16.99
CA ALA A 232 5.87 -1.40 -18.38
C ALA A 232 6.97 -1.82 -19.36
N VAL A 233 6.56 -2.48 -20.43
CA VAL A 233 7.48 -2.90 -21.49
C VAL A 233 7.89 -1.69 -22.31
N LEU A 234 9.18 -1.39 -22.33
CA LEU A 234 9.74 -0.39 -23.25
C LEU A 234 9.81 -0.94 -24.66
N ARG A 235 9.63 -0.10 -25.66
CA ARG A 235 9.82 -0.48 -27.06
C ARG A 235 11.29 -0.87 -27.28
N LYS A 236 11.51 -1.83 -28.18
CA LYS A 236 12.86 -2.41 -28.45
C LYS A 236 13.92 -1.38 -28.89
N ASP A 237 13.49 -0.24 -29.42
CA ASP A 237 14.34 0.84 -29.94
C ASP A 237 14.56 1.97 -28.93
N LYS A 238 14.05 1.84 -27.68
CA LYS A 238 14.14 2.88 -26.65
C LYS A 238 14.80 2.40 -25.38
N THR A 239 15.60 3.29 -24.80
CA THR A 239 16.27 3.08 -23.51
C THR A 239 15.47 3.64 -22.34
N GLU A 240 14.58 4.61 -22.60
CA GLU A 240 13.70 5.24 -21.59
C GLU A 240 12.29 5.47 -22.18
N PRO A 241 11.25 5.59 -21.33
CA PRO A 241 9.89 5.90 -21.78
C PRO A 241 9.77 7.35 -22.24
N THR A 242 8.83 7.61 -23.11
CA THR A 242 8.38 8.97 -23.42
C THR A 242 7.60 9.55 -22.23
N ILE A 243 7.41 10.87 -22.20
CA ILE A 243 6.53 11.52 -21.19
C ILE A 243 5.15 10.87 -21.16
N LEU A 244 4.57 10.62 -22.33
CA LEU A 244 3.23 10.01 -22.45
C LEU A 244 3.19 8.61 -21.83
N GLU A 245 4.14 7.75 -22.19
CA GLU A 245 4.24 6.38 -21.66
C GLU A 245 4.43 6.39 -20.14
N PHE A 246 5.29 7.28 -19.64
CA PHE A 246 5.55 7.46 -18.21
C PHE A 246 4.29 7.93 -17.46
N VAL A 247 3.65 8.98 -17.95
CA VAL A 247 2.44 9.54 -17.31
C VAL A 247 1.28 8.56 -17.33
N ILE A 248 1.04 7.85 -18.44
CA ILE A 248 -0.03 6.84 -18.52
C ILE A 248 0.23 5.68 -17.56
N TYR A 249 1.46 5.21 -17.45
CA TYR A 249 1.83 4.15 -16.51
C TYR A 249 1.53 4.54 -15.06
N TYR A 250 1.99 5.71 -14.63
CA TYR A 250 1.77 6.18 -13.27
C TYR A 250 0.34 6.66 -13.01
N LYS A 251 -0.37 7.17 -14.02
CA LYS A 251 -1.82 7.40 -13.95
C LYS A 251 -2.55 6.13 -13.53
N GLN A 252 -2.26 4.99 -14.16
CA GLN A 252 -2.92 3.73 -13.81
C GLN A 252 -2.59 3.28 -12.39
N LYS A 253 -1.34 3.44 -11.95
CA LYS A 253 -0.95 3.19 -10.55
C LYS A 253 -1.71 4.08 -9.58
N LEU A 254 -1.82 5.38 -9.87
CA LEU A 254 -2.54 6.34 -9.04
C LEU A 254 -4.05 6.02 -8.96
N ILE A 255 -4.68 5.71 -10.09
CA ILE A 255 -6.09 5.30 -10.11
C ILE A 255 -6.29 4.02 -9.30
N ASN A 256 -5.41 3.03 -9.46
CA ASN A 256 -5.47 1.79 -8.68
C ASN A 256 -5.24 2.03 -7.18
N TYR A 257 -4.47 3.04 -6.80
CA TYR A 257 -4.28 3.45 -5.40
C TYR A 257 -5.53 4.14 -4.83
N LEU A 258 -6.18 5.02 -5.59
CA LEU A 258 -7.39 5.73 -5.16
C LEU A 258 -8.63 4.82 -5.10
N ASN A 259 -8.64 3.74 -5.88
CA ASN A 259 -9.73 2.76 -5.92
C ASN A 259 -9.50 1.57 -4.97
N LYS A 260 -8.48 1.65 -4.12
CA LYS A 260 -8.18 0.67 -3.06
C LYS A 260 -8.69 1.15 -1.72
#